data_235f3be717c304f489a92ff706713452
#
_entry.id   235f3be717c304f489a92ff706713452
#
_cell.length_a   1.000
_cell.length_b   1.000
_cell.length_c   1.000
_cell.angle_alpha   90.00
_cell.angle_beta   90.00
_cell.angle_gamma   90.00
#
_symmetry.space_group_name_H-M   'P 1'
#
loop_
_entity.id
_entity.type
_entity.pdbx_description
1 polymer ?
#
loop_
_entity_poly.entity_id
_entity_poly.type
_entity_poly.pdbx_seq_one_letter_code
_entity_poly.pdbx_strand_id
1 'polypeptide(L)'
;MLQAVITALPILILEINEDGIILDYNSDSPSRFDVHPESFLNRHLSTYFPDKVTDELDTVLSAIKNVDQPPSINYTTKLDDGEHWFEARFIASNKKRSAVVIQDITRYKINEAKVQKQLDQMSALRAIDQAITSSVDLNLTLSILLTQLVKHLQIDSACILLWNPDTERFEYKAGLGFRTNTLSYTKLRLGEGYAGIAALEQRVIQKVNLLNHDTDFLRSPSFGQEGFVSYFGVPLIAKGQVQGILEIFNRSLINPNAEWLSFLEMLAGQAAIAIDNATLFSNLQRSNIEITSAYDATIDGWSRALDMRDHETEGHTQRVTEMTLRLARLIEIPKSSLIHIRRGATLHDIGKMGIPDRILHKPGPLTPDEWEIMRQHPQYACALLSPIDYLRPAKEIPCFHHERWDGSGYPSGLKGEDIPLPARLFAVVDVYDALTSDRPYRSAWSKQAALNYIQEQAGILFDPAIVSAFLEMIKAKELTIDYSQSLNLE
;
A
#
# COMPACT_ATOMS: atom_id res chain seq x y z
N MET A 1 -56.64 -30.04 12.27
CA MET A 1 -55.59 -29.05 12.14
C MET A 1 -54.21 -29.71 11.98
N LEU A 2 -53.80 -30.62 12.85
CA LEU A 2 -52.49 -31.31 12.73
C LEU A 2 -52.37 -32.11 11.42
N GLN A 3 -53.43 -32.84 11.04
CA GLN A 3 -53.49 -33.64 9.81
C GLN A 3 -53.34 -32.74 8.54
N ALA A 4 -53.97 -31.58 8.53
CA ALA A 4 -53.85 -30.62 7.42
C ALA A 4 -52.46 -29.95 7.29
N VAL A 5 -51.69 -29.87 8.39
CA VAL A 5 -50.33 -29.35 8.39
C VAL A 5 -49.34 -30.44 7.91
N ILE A 6 -49.56 -31.68 8.33
CA ILE A 6 -48.75 -32.83 7.85
C ILE A 6 -48.95 -33.03 6.36
N THR A 7 -50.17 -32.90 5.88
CA THR A 7 -50.55 -33.03 4.46
C THR A 7 -49.93 -31.94 3.54
N ALA A 8 -49.58 -30.80 4.10
CA ALA A 8 -49.00 -29.67 3.32
C ALA A 8 -47.45 -29.73 3.24
N LEU A 9 -46.80 -30.58 3.98
CA LEU A 9 -45.34 -30.70 3.99
C LEU A 9 -44.87 -31.85 3.09
N PRO A 10 -43.81 -31.67 2.28
CA PRO A 10 -43.24 -32.74 1.45
C PRO A 10 -42.45 -33.71 2.31
N ILE A 11 -43.16 -34.50 3.11
CA ILE A 11 -42.59 -35.48 4.03
C ILE A 11 -43.21 -36.86 3.80
N LEU A 12 -42.41 -37.89 4.01
CA LEU A 12 -42.87 -39.28 4.12
C LEU A 12 -42.69 -39.70 5.57
N ILE A 13 -43.77 -40.17 6.18
CA ILE A 13 -43.75 -40.71 7.55
C ILE A 13 -43.97 -42.21 7.46
N LEU A 14 -43.02 -42.97 8.02
CA LEU A 14 -43.12 -44.42 8.12
C LEU A 14 -43.26 -44.78 9.58
N GLU A 15 -44.19 -45.68 9.91
CA GLU A 15 -44.27 -46.31 11.23
C GLU A 15 -43.57 -47.68 11.16
N ILE A 16 -42.60 -47.90 12.05
CA ILE A 16 -41.77 -49.11 12.09
C ILE A 16 -41.90 -49.81 13.43
N ASN A 17 -41.73 -51.14 13.42
CA ASN A 17 -41.61 -51.93 14.66
C ASN A 17 -40.15 -51.92 15.20
N GLU A 18 -39.88 -52.64 16.27
CA GLU A 18 -38.57 -52.80 16.91
C GLU A 18 -37.50 -53.41 15.98
N ASP A 19 -37.90 -54.22 15.03
CA ASP A 19 -37.04 -54.89 14.06
C ASP A 19 -36.86 -54.11 12.81
N GLY A 20 -37.32 -52.85 12.73
CA GLY A 20 -37.19 -51.98 11.56
C GLY A 20 -38.16 -52.32 10.41
N ILE A 21 -39.20 -53.13 10.64
CA ILE A 21 -40.23 -53.49 9.65
C ILE A 21 -41.27 -52.37 9.59
N ILE A 22 -41.58 -51.92 8.37
CA ILE A 22 -42.56 -50.85 8.10
C ILE A 22 -43.98 -51.41 8.29
N LEU A 23 -44.70 -50.81 9.23
CA LEU A 23 -46.08 -51.22 9.62
C LEU A 23 -47.15 -50.36 8.95
N ASP A 24 -46.85 -49.07 8.77
CA ASP A 24 -47.76 -48.11 8.17
C ASP A 24 -46.98 -46.96 7.58
N TYR A 25 -47.59 -46.19 6.69
CA TYR A 25 -46.99 -44.99 6.10
C TYR A 25 -48.01 -43.91 5.88
N ASN A 26 -47.54 -42.66 5.87
CA ASN A 26 -48.34 -41.48 5.52
C ASN A 26 -47.50 -40.54 4.62
N SER A 27 -47.99 -40.25 3.44
CA SER A 27 -47.39 -39.29 2.50
C SER A 27 -48.42 -38.76 1.52
N ASP A 28 -48.42 -37.45 1.30
CA ASP A 28 -49.30 -36.82 0.32
C ASP A 28 -48.76 -36.86 -1.12
N SER A 29 -47.49 -37.19 -1.27
CA SER A 29 -46.82 -37.24 -2.56
C SER A 29 -45.82 -38.38 -2.64
N PRO A 30 -46.31 -39.65 -2.62
CA PRO A 30 -45.41 -40.81 -2.66
C PRO A 30 -44.47 -40.83 -3.87
N SER A 31 -44.88 -40.28 -5.01
CA SER A 31 -44.09 -40.19 -6.22
C SER A 31 -42.83 -39.34 -6.09
N ARG A 32 -42.75 -38.40 -5.14
CA ARG A 32 -41.53 -37.62 -4.84
C ARG A 32 -40.42 -38.45 -4.21
N PHE A 33 -40.76 -39.58 -3.64
CA PHE A 33 -39.81 -40.46 -2.94
C PHE A 33 -39.46 -41.69 -3.79
N ASP A 34 -39.89 -41.73 -5.07
CA ASP A 34 -39.75 -42.87 -6.01
C ASP A 34 -40.25 -44.19 -5.43
N VAL A 35 -41.40 -44.14 -4.73
CA VAL A 35 -41.86 -45.29 -3.99
C VAL A 35 -43.35 -45.49 -4.19
N HIS A 36 -43.68 -46.70 -4.64
CA HIS A 36 -45.07 -47.12 -4.68
C HIS A 36 -45.58 -47.60 -3.31
N PRO A 37 -46.65 -46.99 -2.80
CA PRO A 37 -47.14 -47.23 -1.48
C PRO A 37 -47.28 -48.69 -1.06
N GLU A 38 -47.76 -49.54 -1.96
CA GLU A 38 -47.99 -50.97 -1.71
C GLU A 38 -46.70 -51.79 -1.58
N SER A 39 -45.54 -51.23 -1.99
CA SER A 39 -44.26 -51.94 -1.91
C SER A 39 -43.57 -51.87 -0.55
N PHE A 40 -43.98 -50.95 0.35
CA PHE A 40 -43.32 -50.73 1.64
C PHE A 40 -43.77 -51.67 2.77
N LEU A 41 -45.05 -51.91 2.84
CA LEU A 41 -45.63 -52.61 3.99
C LEU A 41 -45.03 -53.98 4.18
N ASN A 42 -44.69 -54.30 5.44
CA ASN A 42 -44.11 -55.58 5.88
C ASN A 42 -42.66 -55.81 5.32
N ARG A 43 -41.96 -54.79 4.86
CA ARG A 43 -40.56 -54.91 4.51
C ARG A 43 -39.66 -54.14 5.50
N HIS A 44 -38.40 -54.58 5.57
CA HIS A 44 -37.42 -53.91 6.41
C HIS A 44 -37.00 -52.55 5.80
N LEU A 45 -36.85 -51.55 6.66
CA LEU A 45 -36.55 -50.18 6.28
C LEU A 45 -35.27 -50.05 5.44
N SER A 46 -34.25 -50.88 5.70
CA SER A 46 -32.99 -50.91 4.95
C SER A 46 -33.15 -51.14 3.45
N THR A 47 -34.26 -51.77 3.03
CA THR A 47 -34.53 -52.03 1.59
C THR A 47 -34.70 -50.73 0.78
N TYR A 48 -34.97 -49.60 1.42
CA TYR A 48 -35.30 -48.31 0.82
C TYR A 48 -34.23 -47.23 1.03
N PHE A 49 -33.17 -47.59 1.72
CA PHE A 49 -32.01 -46.72 1.89
C PHE A 49 -30.86 -47.17 0.98
N PRO A 50 -30.02 -46.25 0.51
CA PRO A 50 -28.82 -46.62 -0.23
C PRO A 50 -27.88 -47.49 0.60
N ASP A 51 -27.22 -48.48 -0.02
CA ASP A 51 -26.30 -49.40 0.65
C ASP A 51 -25.26 -48.71 1.55
N LYS A 52 -24.85 -47.52 1.15
CA LYS A 52 -23.86 -46.71 1.91
C LYS A 52 -24.32 -46.26 3.29
N VAL A 53 -25.62 -46.34 3.60
CA VAL A 53 -26.23 -45.81 4.82
C VAL A 53 -26.79 -46.93 5.69
N THR A 54 -26.72 -48.18 5.24
CA THR A 54 -27.32 -49.31 5.90
C THR A 54 -26.68 -49.59 7.28
N ASP A 55 -25.35 -49.48 7.39
CA ASP A 55 -24.64 -49.66 8.67
C ASP A 55 -24.99 -48.57 9.69
N GLU A 56 -25.19 -47.33 9.22
CA GLU A 56 -25.61 -46.19 10.04
C GLU A 56 -27.07 -46.35 10.50
N LEU A 57 -27.92 -46.90 9.65
CA LEU A 57 -29.31 -47.18 9.93
C LEU A 57 -29.47 -48.18 11.10
N ASP A 58 -28.69 -49.28 11.09
CA ASP A 58 -28.73 -50.29 12.17
C ASP A 58 -28.26 -49.71 13.51
N THR A 59 -27.25 -48.82 13.43
CA THR A 59 -26.78 -48.10 14.62
C THR A 59 -27.86 -47.18 15.18
N VAL A 60 -28.54 -46.43 14.32
CA VAL A 60 -29.61 -45.51 14.70
C VAL A 60 -30.84 -46.25 15.23
N LEU A 61 -31.26 -47.35 14.60
CA LEU A 61 -32.36 -48.17 15.05
C LEU A 61 -32.12 -48.75 16.48
N SER A 62 -30.86 -49.08 16.77
CA SER A 62 -30.43 -49.54 18.10
C SER A 62 -30.47 -48.41 19.14
N ALA A 63 -30.19 -47.20 18.75
CA ALA A 63 -30.05 -46.03 19.62
C ALA A 63 -31.38 -45.30 19.91
N ILE A 64 -32.43 -45.49 19.11
CA ILE A 64 -33.68 -44.72 19.15
C ILE A 64 -34.31 -44.69 20.59
N LYS A 65 -34.12 -45.75 21.38
CA LYS A 65 -34.74 -45.89 22.70
C LYS A 65 -34.05 -45.11 23.82
N ASN A 66 -32.83 -44.57 23.57
CA ASN A 66 -31.93 -44.08 24.61
C ASN A 66 -31.43 -42.65 24.45
N VAL A 67 -31.97 -41.84 23.52
CA VAL A 67 -31.42 -40.52 23.18
C VAL A 67 -32.46 -39.42 23.36
N ASP A 68 -32.06 -38.29 24.01
CA ASP A 68 -32.89 -37.10 24.22
C ASP A 68 -33.20 -36.33 22.95
N GLN A 69 -32.42 -36.49 21.88
CA GLN A 69 -32.67 -35.92 20.56
C GLN A 69 -32.90 -37.04 19.53
N PRO A 70 -33.90 -36.90 18.65
CA PRO A 70 -34.12 -37.90 17.60
C PRO A 70 -32.91 -37.96 16.68
N PRO A 71 -32.27 -39.15 16.50
CA PRO A 71 -31.18 -39.32 15.57
C PRO A 71 -31.64 -39.07 14.13
N SER A 72 -30.78 -38.52 13.27
CA SER A 72 -31.08 -38.29 11.86
C SER A 72 -29.98 -38.82 10.98
N ILE A 73 -30.34 -39.28 9.79
CA ILE A 73 -29.44 -39.73 8.73
C ILE A 73 -29.68 -38.85 7.50
N ASN A 74 -28.61 -38.30 6.92
CA ASN A 74 -28.65 -37.60 5.64
C ASN A 74 -28.15 -38.54 4.54
N TYR A 75 -28.89 -38.65 3.45
CA TYR A 75 -28.48 -39.47 2.31
C TYR A 75 -28.85 -38.83 0.97
N THR A 76 -28.19 -39.29 -0.10
CA THR A 76 -28.51 -38.88 -1.47
C THR A 76 -29.07 -40.06 -2.23
N THR A 77 -30.03 -39.77 -3.08
CA THR A 77 -30.60 -40.77 -4.00
C THR A 77 -30.77 -40.13 -5.38
N LYS A 78 -30.60 -40.90 -6.45
CA LYS A 78 -30.79 -40.44 -7.80
C LYS A 78 -32.22 -40.75 -8.24
N LEU A 79 -33.01 -39.70 -8.45
CA LEU A 79 -34.34 -39.77 -9.02
C LEU A 79 -34.30 -39.44 -10.49
N ASP A 80 -35.45 -39.56 -11.18
CA ASP A 80 -35.56 -39.33 -12.66
C ASP A 80 -35.17 -37.91 -13.06
N ASP A 81 -35.38 -36.91 -12.16
CA ASP A 81 -35.10 -35.48 -12.35
C ASP A 81 -33.74 -35.04 -11.81
N GLY A 82 -32.97 -35.95 -11.15
CA GLY A 82 -31.62 -35.65 -10.67
C GLY A 82 -31.25 -36.28 -9.33
N GLU A 83 -30.17 -35.79 -8.74
CA GLU A 83 -29.71 -36.19 -7.42
C GLU A 83 -30.43 -35.37 -6.34
N HIS A 84 -31.08 -36.07 -5.40
CA HIS A 84 -31.84 -35.50 -4.30
C HIS A 84 -31.19 -35.82 -2.96
N TRP A 85 -31.34 -34.90 -2.02
CA TRP A 85 -30.87 -35.00 -0.64
C TRP A 85 -32.07 -35.23 0.27
N PHE A 86 -32.00 -36.26 1.10
CA PHE A 86 -33.02 -36.58 2.07
C PHE A 86 -32.45 -36.59 3.48
N GLU A 87 -33.28 -36.17 4.46
CA GLU A 87 -33.02 -36.32 5.86
C GLU A 87 -34.08 -37.27 6.44
N ALA A 88 -33.63 -38.39 7.04
CA ALA A 88 -34.48 -39.30 7.78
C ALA A 88 -34.30 -39.10 9.29
N ARG A 89 -35.35 -38.69 10.01
CA ARG A 89 -35.37 -38.51 11.46
C ARG A 89 -36.13 -39.63 12.12
N PHE A 90 -35.57 -40.22 13.17
CA PHE A 90 -36.11 -41.38 13.86
C PHE A 90 -36.67 -40.97 15.21
N ILE A 91 -37.97 -41.09 15.41
CA ILE A 91 -38.69 -40.62 16.60
C ILE A 91 -39.29 -41.83 17.31
N ALA A 92 -38.92 -42.07 18.57
CA ALA A 92 -39.56 -43.12 19.39
C ALA A 92 -41.02 -42.72 19.71
N SER A 93 -41.96 -43.55 19.35
CA SER A 93 -43.39 -43.30 19.62
C SER A 93 -43.87 -43.99 20.88
N ASN A 94 -43.55 -45.27 21.04
CA ASN A 94 -43.84 -46.08 22.26
C ASN A 94 -42.82 -47.21 22.34
N LYS A 95 -42.96 -48.08 23.38
CA LYS A 95 -42.04 -49.21 23.63
C LYS A 95 -41.88 -50.20 22.46
N LYS A 96 -42.79 -50.21 21.49
CA LYS A 96 -42.82 -51.20 20.39
C LYS A 96 -42.85 -50.55 18.98
N ARG A 97 -42.99 -49.28 18.89
CA ARG A 97 -43.11 -48.57 17.59
C ARG A 97 -42.30 -47.28 17.56
N SER A 98 -41.75 -46.97 16.40
CA SER A 98 -41.06 -45.72 16.11
C SER A 98 -41.55 -45.11 14.80
N ALA A 99 -41.45 -43.82 14.67
CA ALA A 99 -41.74 -43.12 13.43
C ALA A 99 -40.42 -42.69 12.76
N VAL A 100 -40.35 -42.84 11.46
CA VAL A 100 -39.26 -42.30 10.61
C VAL A 100 -39.87 -41.23 9.73
N VAL A 101 -39.41 -40.00 9.89
CA VAL A 101 -39.83 -38.86 9.09
C VAL A 101 -38.75 -38.58 8.07
N ILE A 102 -39.07 -38.82 6.80
CA ILE A 102 -38.14 -38.55 5.67
C ILE A 102 -38.57 -37.27 5.00
N GLN A 103 -37.63 -36.35 4.89
CA GLN A 103 -37.86 -35.05 4.30
C GLN A 103 -36.87 -34.80 3.13
N ASP A 104 -37.38 -34.31 2.00
CA ASP A 104 -36.52 -33.79 0.91
C ASP A 104 -35.90 -32.45 1.33
N ILE A 105 -34.58 -32.46 1.49
CA ILE A 105 -33.77 -31.30 1.87
C ILE A 105 -32.93 -30.77 0.71
N THR A 106 -33.17 -31.20 -0.53
CA THR A 106 -32.39 -30.83 -1.73
C THR A 106 -32.33 -29.34 -1.89
N ARG A 107 -33.49 -28.67 -1.81
CA ARG A 107 -33.55 -27.20 -1.92
C ARG A 107 -32.75 -26.49 -0.82
N TYR A 108 -32.80 -27.04 0.41
CA TYR A 108 -32.01 -26.50 1.52
C TYR A 108 -30.52 -26.65 1.27
N LYS A 109 -30.07 -27.83 0.82
CA LYS A 109 -28.66 -28.10 0.51
C LYS A 109 -28.12 -27.25 -0.65
N ILE A 110 -28.93 -27.06 -1.69
CA ILE A 110 -28.57 -26.15 -2.81
C ILE A 110 -28.42 -24.71 -2.31
N ASN A 111 -29.36 -24.24 -1.49
CA ASN A 111 -29.29 -22.88 -0.93
C ASN A 111 -28.11 -22.73 0.03
N GLU A 112 -27.84 -23.69 0.90
CA GLU A 112 -26.69 -23.72 1.81
C GLU A 112 -25.39 -23.61 1.03
N ALA A 113 -25.20 -24.43 -0.02
CA ALA A 113 -24.03 -24.38 -0.91
C ALA A 113 -23.88 -23.02 -1.61
N LYS A 114 -25.01 -22.43 -2.05
CA LYS A 114 -25.02 -21.11 -2.69
C LYS A 114 -24.61 -20.00 -1.70
N VAL A 115 -25.15 -20.02 -0.48
CA VAL A 115 -24.78 -19.06 0.57
C VAL A 115 -23.29 -19.21 0.93
N GLN A 116 -22.81 -20.44 1.09
CA GLN A 116 -21.39 -20.69 1.39
C GLN A 116 -20.49 -20.13 0.29
N LYS A 117 -20.82 -20.36 -0.98
CA LYS A 117 -20.08 -19.80 -2.11
C LYS A 117 -20.07 -18.27 -2.09
N GLN A 118 -21.20 -17.64 -1.77
CA GLN A 118 -21.26 -16.17 -1.66
C GLN A 118 -20.39 -15.64 -0.50
N LEU A 119 -20.39 -16.33 0.65
CA LEU A 119 -19.51 -15.97 1.78
C LEU A 119 -18.04 -16.09 1.40
N ASP A 120 -17.66 -17.13 0.67
CA ASP A 120 -16.28 -17.33 0.20
C ASP A 120 -15.87 -16.22 -0.78
N GLN A 121 -16.76 -15.84 -1.70
CA GLN A 121 -16.53 -14.71 -2.63
C GLN A 121 -16.38 -13.37 -1.88
N MET A 122 -17.25 -13.10 -0.89
CA MET A 122 -17.15 -11.90 -0.04
C MET A 122 -15.84 -11.86 0.75
N SER A 123 -15.41 -13.01 1.26
CA SER A 123 -14.13 -13.12 1.98
C SER A 123 -12.93 -12.81 1.07
N ALA A 124 -12.97 -13.29 -0.19
CA ALA A 124 -11.95 -12.97 -1.17
C ALA A 124 -11.88 -11.47 -1.48
N LEU A 125 -13.03 -10.82 -1.69
CA LEU A 125 -13.09 -9.37 -1.92
C LEU A 125 -12.55 -8.58 -0.72
N ARG A 126 -12.92 -8.96 0.49
CA ARG A 126 -12.39 -8.33 1.72
C ARG A 126 -10.87 -8.44 1.81
N ALA A 127 -10.30 -9.58 1.47
CA ALA A 127 -8.84 -9.77 1.48
C ALA A 127 -8.14 -8.82 0.48
N ILE A 128 -8.76 -8.60 -0.69
CA ILE A 128 -8.25 -7.68 -1.71
C ILE A 128 -8.40 -6.23 -1.22
N ASP A 129 -9.56 -5.82 -0.71
CA ASP A 129 -9.80 -4.48 -0.18
C ASP A 129 -8.83 -4.14 0.96
N GLN A 130 -8.58 -5.12 1.84
CA GLN A 130 -7.60 -4.96 2.92
C GLN A 130 -6.18 -4.80 2.36
N ALA A 131 -5.80 -5.53 1.32
CA ALA A 131 -4.50 -5.38 0.68
C ALA A 131 -4.35 -3.99 0.04
N ILE A 132 -5.39 -3.50 -0.65
CA ILE A 132 -5.41 -2.16 -1.27
C ILE A 132 -5.28 -1.04 -0.23
N THR A 133 -5.91 -1.20 0.94
CA THR A 133 -5.95 -0.14 1.97
C THR A 133 -4.76 -0.17 2.91
N SER A 134 -4.15 -1.34 3.15
CA SER A 134 -3.06 -1.51 4.11
C SER A 134 -1.67 -1.42 3.51
N SER A 135 -1.53 -1.54 2.21
CA SER A 135 -0.23 -1.55 1.52
C SER A 135 -0.22 -0.63 0.31
N VAL A 136 0.85 0.14 0.18
CA VAL A 136 1.16 0.92 -1.03
C VAL A 136 1.91 0.08 -2.07
N ASP A 137 2.35 -1.14 -1.69
CA ASP A 137 3.03 -2.06 -2.60
C ASP A 137 2.03 -2.70 -3.56
N LEU A 138 2.03 -2.18 -4.79
CA LEU A 138 1.20 -2.70 -5.87
C LEU A 138 1.49 -4.17 -6.19
N ASN A 139 2.75 -4.63 -6.11
CA ASN A 139 3.10 -6.00 -6.44
C ASN A 139 2.47 -6.98 -5.44
N LEU A 140 2.48 -6.65 -4.15
CA LEU A 140 1.83 -7.44 -3.12
C LEU A 140 0.31 -7.50 -3.35
N THR A 141 -0.32 -6.36 -3.63
CA THR A 141 -1.76 -6.28 -3.89
C THR A 141 -2.16 -7.11 -5.11
N LEU A 142 -1.42 -6.99 -6.23
CA LEU A 142 -1.69 -7.77 -7.44
C LEU A 142 -1.46 -9.27 -7.23
N SER A 143 -0.48 -9.67 -6.42
CA SER A 143 -0.23 -11.08 -6.08
C SER A 143 -1.40 -11.69 -5.29
N ILE A 144 -1.93 -10.96 -4.30
CA ILE A 144 -3.11 -11.38 -3.54
C ILE A 144 -4.31 -11.50 -4.47
N LEU A 145 -4.55 -10.51 -5.33
CA LEU A 145 -5.65 -10.50 -6.28
C LEU A 145 -5.57 -11.71 -7.24
N LEU A 146 -4.42 -11.96 -7.85
CA LEU A 146 -4.22 -13.10 -8.74
C LEU A 146 -4.44 -14.43 -8.02
N THR A 147 -4.02 -14.54 -6.76
CA THR A 147 -4.24 -15.74 -5.94
C THR A 147 -5.73 -15.99 -5.70
N GLN A 148 -6.48 -14.94 -5.33
CA GLN A 148 -7.93 -15.05 -5.14
C GLN A 148 -8.65 -15.37 -6.46
N LEU A 149 -8.23 -14.75 -7.56
CA LEU A 149 -8.78 -14.96 -8.88
C LEU A 149 -8.62 -16.41 -9.34
N VAL A 150 -7.40 -16.96 -9.29
CA VAL A 150 -7.11 -18.34 -9.66
C VAL A 150 -7.92 -19.32 -8.81
N LYS A 151 -7.98 -19.11 -7.50
CA LYS A 151 -8.70 -19.96 -6.56
C LYS A 151 -10.21 -19.96 -6.78
N HIS A 152 -10.83 -18.78 -6.88
CA HIS A 152 -12.30 -18.70 -6.88
C HIS A 152 -12.93 -18.88 -8.27
N LEU A 153 -12.21 -18.53 -9.33
CA LEU A 153 -12.65 -18.81 -10.70
C LEU A 153 -12.25 -20.20 -11.20
N GLN A 154 -11.45 -20.93 -10.40
CA GLN A 154 -10.93 -22.27 -10.76
C GLN A 154 -10.25 -22.29 -12.12
N ILE A 155 -9.36 -21.33 -12.34
CA ILE A 155 -8.58 -21.18 -13.57
C ILE A 155 -7.13 -21.60 -13.35
N ASP A 156 -6.44 -21.95 -14.46
CA ASP A 156 -5.06 -22.44 -14.36
C ASP A 156 -4.04 -21.31 -14.19
N SER A 157 -4.23 -20.18 -14.89
CA SER A 157 -3.25 -19.09 -14.88
C SER A 157 -3.90 -17.73 -15.16
N ALA A 158 -3.30 -16.69 -14.62
CA ALA A 158 -3.67 -15.31 -14.90
C ALA A 158 -2.45 -14.38 -14.84
N CYS A 159 -2.48 -13.30 -15.62
CA CYS A 159 -1.49 -12.23 -15.50
C CYS A 159 -2.13 -10.85 -15.68
N ILE A 160 -1.39 -9.84 -15.23
CA ILE A 160 -1.76 -8.44 -15.36
C ILE A 160 -0.69 -7.73 -16.18
N LEU A 161 -1.14 -7.04 -17.21
CA LEU A 161 -0.36 -6.10 -17.99
C LEU A 161 -0.75 -4.70 -17.59
N LEU A 162 0.22 -3.83 -17.31
CA LEU A 162 -0.03 -2.42 -16.99
C LEU A 162 0.30 -1.53 -18.18
N TRP A 163 -0.48 -0.46 -18.34
CA TRP A 163 -0.17 0.59 -19.29
C TRP A 163 1.06 1.38 -18.84
N ASN A 164 2.06 1.45 -19.73
CA ASN A 164 3.22 2.29 -19.53
C ASN A 164 3.13 3.51 -20.47
N PRO A 165 2.89 4.73 -19.94
CA PRO A 165 2.73 5.92 -20.76
C PRO A 165 4.02 6.33 -21.49
N ASP A 166 5.22 6.01 -20.96
CA ASP A 166 6.50 6.38 -21.57
C ASP A 166 6.79 5.56 -22.83
N THR A 167 6.36 4.29 -22.84
CA THR A 167 6.56 3.37 -23.98
C THR A 167 5.33 3.23 -24.86
N GLU A 168 4.17 3.76 -24.42
CA GLU A 168 2.85 3.57 -25.05
C GLU A 168 2.51 2.09 -25.26
N ARG A 169 2.80 1.24 -24.24
CA ARG A 169 2.59 -0.20 -24.31
C ARG A 169 2.02 -0.74 -23.01
N PHE A 170 1.32 -1.85 -23.14
CA PHE A 170 0.98 -2.72 -22.01
C PHE A 170 2.16 -3.64 -21.74
N GLU A 171 2.70 -3.59 -20.55
CA GLU A 171 3.86 -4.37 -20.11
C GLU A 171 3.47 -5.32 -18.99
N TYR A 172 4.05 -6.52 -19.01
CA TYR A 172 3.81 -7.51 -17.96
C TYR A 172 4.22 -6.99 -16.57
N LYS A 173 3.32 -7.15 -15.61
CA LYS A 173 3.56 -6.71 -14.22
C LYS A 173 3.58 -7.86 -13.23
N ALA A 174 2.60 -8.75 -13.28
CA ALA A 174 2.47 -9.89 -12.37
C ALA A 174 1.72 -11.04 -13.05
N GLY A 175 1.97 -12.27 -12.62
CA GLY A 175 1.26 -13.44 -13.10
C GLY A 175 1.41 -14.64 -12.18
N LEU A 176 0.47 -15.56 -12.28
CA LEU A 176 0.38 -16.77 -11.46
C LEU A 176 -0.05 -17.97 -12.33
N GLY A 177 0.49 -19.17 -12.06
CA GLY A 177 0.06 -20.44 -12.64
C GLY A 177 0.73 -20.83 -13.97
N PHE A 178 1.65 -20.01 -14.49
CA PHE A 178 2.41 -20.31 -15.71
C PHE A 178 3.52 -21.34 -15.47
N ARG A 179 3.78 -22.19 -16.46
CA ARG A 179 4.86 -23.17 -16.45
C ARG A 179 6.18 -22.58 -16.92
N THR A 180 6.12 -21.50 -17.69
CA THR A 180 7.26 -20.82 -18.31
C THR A 180 7.25 -19.33 -17.97
N ASN A 181 8.39 -18.65 -18.17
CA ASN A 181 8.50 -17.20 -18.02
C ASN A 181 8.20 -16.42 -19.31
N THR A 182 7.60 -17.07 -20.29
CA THR A 182 7.42 -16.52 -21.63
C THR A 182 6.64 -15.20 -21.66
N LEU A 183 5.63 -15.07 -20.79
CA LEU A 183 4.80 -13.86 -20.74
C LEU A 183 5.46 -12.68 -20.00
N SER A 184 6.50 -12.91 -19.22
CA SER A 184 7.21 -11.83 -18.46
C SER A 184 7.83 -10.77 -19.38
N TYR A 185 8.04 -11.07 -20.64
CA TYR A 185 8.58 -10.15 -21.64
C TYR A 185 7.51 -9.52 -22.55
N THR A 186 6.24 -9.70 -22.22
CA THR A 186 5.12 -9.18 -23.02
C THR A 186 5.12 -7.66 -23.04
N LYS A 187 5.11 -7.09 -24.27
CA LYS A 187 4.94 -5.66 -24.54
C LYS A 187 4.00 -5.52 -25.72
N LEU A 188 2.81 -5.00 -25.51
CA LEU A 188 1.75 -4.91 -26.52
C LEU A 188 1.32 -3.46 -26.70
N ARG A 189 1.06 -3.07 -27.93
CA ARG A 189 0.40 -1.80 -28.25
C ARG A 189 -1.12 -1.89 -28.03
N LEU A 190 -1.75 -0.75 -27.91
CA LEU A 190 -3.21 -0.66 -27.96
C LEU A 190 -3.71 -1.24 -29.30
N GLY A 191 -4.68 -2.16 -29.26
CA GLY A 191 -5.19 -2.89 -30.42
C GLY A 191 -4.33 -4.08 -30.87
N GLU A 192 -3.17 -4.34 -30.27
CA GLU A 192 -2.30 -5.46 -30.63
C GLU A 192 -2.66 -6.73 -29.85
N GLY A 193 -2.95 -7.81 -30.59
CA GLY A 193 -3.39 -9.09 -30.01
C GLY A 193 -4.70 -8.96 -29.24
N TYR A 194 -5.15 -10.04 -28.61
CA TYR A 194 -6.44 -10.04 -27.90
C TYR A 194 -6.46 -9.11 -26.69
N ALA A 195 -5.35 -8.98 -25.97
CA ALA A 195 -5.24 -8.08 -24.85
C ALA A 195 -5.32 -6.61 -25.30
N GLY A 196 -4.58 -6.21 -26.33
CA GLY A 196 -4.66 -4.86 -26.89
C GLY A 196 -6.03 -4.52 -27.46
N ILE A 197 -6.72 -5.50 -28.09
CA ILE A 197 -8.11 -5.34 -28.55
C ILE A 197 -9.07 -5.16 -27.37
N ALA A 198 -8.93 -5.95 -26.30
CA ALA A 198 -9.72 -5.79 -25.08
C ALA A 198 -9.60 -4.38 -24.49
N ALA A 199 -8.37 -3.84 -24.48
CA ALA A 199 -8.13 -2.48 -24.05
C ALA A 199 -8.75 -1.43 -24.98
N LEU A 200 -8.62 -1.60 -26.29
CA LEU A 200 -9.15 -0.67 -27.29
C LEU A 200 -10.68 -0.61 -27.28
N GLU A 201 -11.32 -1.77 -27.23
CA GLU A 201 -12.78 -1.89 -27.26
C GLU A 201 -13.42 -1.76 -25.88
N GLN A 202 -12.61 -1.72 -24.82
CA GLN A 202 -13.04 -1.62 -23.42
C GLN A 202 -14.09 -2.67 -23.03
N ARG A 203 -13.95 -3.88 -23.56
CA ARG A 203 -14.83 -5.02 -23.27
C ARG A 203 -14.03 -6.30 -23.08
N VAL A 204 -14.65 -7.28 -22.44
CA VAL A 204 -14.06 -8.61 -22.29
C VAL A 204 -13.94 -9.28 -23.67
N ILE A 205 -12.75 -9.75 -24.00
CA ILE A 205 -12.48 -10.57 -25.18
C ILE A 205 -12.34 -12.02 -24.73
N GLN A 206 -13.25 -12.87 -25.21
CA GLN A 206 -13.20 -14.31 -24.96
C GLN A 206 -12.75 -15.04 -26.21
N LYS A 207 -11.82 -16.00 -26.06
CA LYS A 207 -11.42 -16.95 -27.09
C LYS A 207 -11.45 -18.36 -26.54
N VAL A 208 -12.07 -19.23 -27.34
CA VAL A 208 -12.19 -20.65 -27.03
C VAL A 208 -11.39 -21.40 -28.09
N ASN A 209 -10.61 -22.40 -27.67
CA ASN A 209 -9.83 -23.25 -28.59
C ASN A 209 -8.60 -22.58 -29.22
N LEU A 210 -7.74 -21.97 -28.33
CA LEU A 210 -6.47 -21.31 -28.71
C LEU A 210 -5.49 -22.24 -29.49
N LEU A 211 -5.69 -23.56 -29.45
CA LEU A 211 -4.80 -24.54 -30.12
C LEU A 211 -4.96 -24.59 -31.64
N ASN A 212 -6.02 -24.05 -32.19
CA ASN A 212 -6.29 -24.05 -33.64
C ASN A 212 -5.68 -22.81 -34.32
N HIS A 213 -4.33 -22.78 -34.46
CA HIS A 213 -3.58 -21.89 -35.37
C HIS A 213 -3.95 -20.39 -35.30
N ASP A 214 -4.24 -19.87 -34.14
CA ASP A 214 -4.49 -18.44 -33.97
C ASP A 214 -3.14 -17.71 -33.95
N THR A 215 -2.65 -17.33 -35.12
CA THR A 215 -1.37 -16.63 -35.29
C THR A 215 -1.32 -15.29 -34.55
N ASP A 216 -2.47 -14.72 -34.31
CA ASP A 216 -2.60 -13.42 -33.63
C ASP A 216 -2.29 -13.47 -32.11
N PHE A 217 -2.26 -14.68 -31.54
CA PHE A 217 -1.98 -14.87 -30.13
C PHE A 217 -0.52 -15.27 -29.82
N LEU A 218 0.26 -15.68 -30.80
CA LEU A 218 1.64 -16.16 -30.63
C LEU A 218 2.60 -15.03 -30.25
N ARG A 219 2.61 -14.65 -28.98
CA ARG A 219 3.54 -13.67 -28.42
C ARG A 219 4.97 -14.19 -28.30
N SER A 220 5.14 -15.48 -28.24
CA SER A 220 6.43 -16.19 -28.18
C SER A 220 6.29 -17.60 -28.71
N PRO A 221 7.31 -18.14 -29.41
CA PRO A 221 7.33 -19.54 -29.86
C PRO A 221 7.13 -20.56 -28.72
N SER A 222 7.51 -20.22 -27.51
CA SER A 222 7.39 -21.09 -26.33
C SER A 222 5.98 -21.09 -25.70
N PHE A 223 5.07 -20.19 -26.11
CA PHE A 223 3.73 -20.11 -25.55
C PHE A 223 2.91 -21.39 -25.75
N GLY A 224 3.13 -22.10 -26.86
CA GLY A 224 2.48 -23.38 -27.11
C GLY A 224 2.75 -24.45 -26.05
N GLN A 225 3.87 -24.35 -25.31
CA GLN A 225 4.22 -25.28 -24.22
C GLN A 225 3.30 -25.12 -22.98
N GLU A 226 2.62 -24.00 -22.86
CA GLU A 226 1.64 -23.78 -21.77
C GLU A 226 0.39 -24.62 -21.92
N GLY A 227 -0.01 -24.98 -23.15
CA GLY A 227 -1.15 -25.84 -23.44
C GLY A 227 -2.51 -25.21 -23.14
N PHE A 228 -2.61 -23.89 -23.20
CA PHE A 228 -3.86 -23.18 -22.94
C PHE A 228 -4.87 -23.36 -24.05
N VAL A 229 -6.13 -23.56 -23.67
CA VAL A 229 -7.28 -23.79 -24.55
C VAL A 229 -8.25 -22.62 -24.53
N SER A 230 -8.48 -22.05 -23.34
CA SER A 230 -9.39 -20.90 -23.13
C SER A 230 -8.64 -19.65 -22.73
N TYR A 231 -9.09 -18.49 -23.23
CA TYR A 231 -8.54 -17.17 -22.94
C TYR A 231 -9.63 -16.14 -22.69
N PHE A 232 -9.38 -15.26 -21.71
CA PHE A 232 -10.15 -14.06 -21.48
C PHE A 232 -9.19 -12.87 -21.27
N GLY A 233 -9.38 -11.82 -22.08
CA GLY A 233 -8.73 -10.52 -21.90
C GLY A 233 -9.74 -9.53 -21.31
N VAL A 234 -9.47 -9.04 -20.12
CA VAL A 234 -10.38 -8.18 -19.36
C VAL A 234 -9.72 -6.82 -19.17
N PRO A 235 -10.26 -5.73 -19.71
CA PRO A 235 -9.70 -4.41 -19.49
C PRO A 235 -9.91 -3.95 -18.04
N LEU A 236 -8.86 -3.44 -17.42
CA LEU A 236 -8.86 -2.87 -16.07
C LEU A 236 -9.15 -1.39 -16.19
N ILE A 237 -10.40 -1.00 -15.97
CA ILE A 237 -10.87 0.37 -16.21
C ILE A 237 -11.12 1.06 -14.87
N ALA A 238 -10.42 2.17 -14.62
CA ALA A 238 -10.69 3.08 -13.51
C ALA A 238 -10.94 4.49 -14.04
N LYS A 239 -11.97 5.16 -13.53
CA LYS A 239 -12.34 6.55 -13.92
C LYS A 239 -12.47 6.73 -15.45
N GLY A 240 -12.92 5.70 -16.17
CA GLY A 240 -13.07 5.74 -17.63
C GLY A 240 -11.78 5.56 -18.44
N GLN A 241 -10.63 5.29 -17.77
CA GLN A 241 -9.36 5.03 -18.43
C GLN A 241 -8.90 3.60 -18.20
N VAL A 242 -8.30 3.00 -19.24
CA VAL A 242 -7.73 1.65 -19.16
C VAL A 242 -6.37 1.76 -18.46
N GLN A 243 -6.28 1.25 -17.25
CA GLN A 243 -5.06 1.17 -16.45
C GLN A 243 -4.17 -0.03 -16.80
N GLY A 244 -4.79 -1.08 -17.33
CA GLY A 244 -4.12 -2.33 -17.65
C GLY A 244 -5.07 -3.35 -18.22
N ILE A 245 -4.60 -4.58 -18.31
CA ILE A 245 -5.37 -5.73 -18.82
C ILE A 245 -5.11 -6.90 -17.89
N LEU A 246 -6.18 -7.56 -17.46
CA LEU A 246 -6.14 -8.84 -16.80
C LEU A 246 -6.33 -9.92 -17.88
N GLU A 247 -5.37 -10.82 -18.00
CA GLU A 247 -5.45 -11.95 -18.89
C GLU A 247 -5.62 -13.24 -18.10
N ILE A 248 -6.57 -14.06 -18.50
CA ILE A 248 -6.90 -15.35 -17.89
C ILE A 248 -6.68 -16.44 -18.92
N PHE A 249 -6.08 -17.53 -18.48
CA PHE A 249 -5.76 -18.68 -19.30
C PHE A 249 -6.18 -19.98 -18.61
N ASN A 250 -6.73 -20.90 -19.41
CA ASN A 250 -7.08 -22.22 -18.90
C ASN A 250 -6.72 -23.33 -19.90
N ARG A 251 -6.29 -24.46 -19.36
CA ARG A 251 -5.88 -25.66 -20.14
C ARG A 251 -7.06 -26.56 -20.50
N SER A 252 -8.25 -26.20 -20.01
CA SER A 252 -9.52 -26.84 -20.43
C SER A 252 -10.51 -25.78 -20.92
N LEU A 253 -11.58 -26.24 -21.56
CA LEU A 253 -12.65 -25.34 -22.00
C LEU A 253 -13.39 -24.75 -20.78
N ILE A 254 -13.48 -23.43 -20.75
CA ILE A 254 -14.34 -22.71 -19.80
C ILE A 254 -15.60 -22.28 -20.53
N ASN A 255 -16.75 -22.69 -19.98
CA ASN A 255 -18.06 -22.18 -20.38
C ASN A 255 -18.60 -21.31 -19.23
N PRO A 256 -18.33 -19.99 -19.23
CA PRO A 256 -18.67 -19.13 -18.10
C PRO A 256 -20.18 -18.91 -18.01
N ASN A 257 -20.73 -19.06 -16.81
CA ASN A 257 -22.08 -18.59 -16.53
C ASN A 257 -22.08 -17.12 -16.12
N ALA A 258 -23.26 -16.51 -16.01
CA ALA A 258 -23.41 -15.09 -15.68
C ALA A 258 -22.78 -14.75 -14.31
N GLU A 259 -22.85 -15.66 -13.32
CA GLU A 259 -22.26 -15.45 -11.99
C GLU A 259 -20.73 -15.42 -12.06
N TRP A 260 -20.11 -16.31 -12.84
CA TRP A 260 -18.67 -16.35 -13.06
C TRP A 260 -18.16 -15.07 -13.72
N LEU A 261 -18.85 -14.58 -14.76
CA LEU A 261 -18.50 -13.34 -15.46
C LEU A 261 -18.64 -12.12 -14.52
N SER A 262 -19.74 -12.05 -13.77
CA SER A 262 -19.96 -10.95 -12.82
C SER A 262 -18.89 -10.90 -11.73
N PHE A 263 -18.46 -12.05 -11.21
CA PHE A 263 -17.39 -12.12 -10.22
C PHE A 263 -16.03 -11.74 -10.83
N LEU A 264 -15.74 -12.15 -12.06
CA LEU A 264 -14.55 -11.73 -12.81
C LEU A 264 -14.52 -10.20 -13.00
N GLU A 265 -15.62 -9.59 -13.45
CA GLU A 265 -15.73 -8.15 -13.65
C GLU A 265 -15.53 -7.39 -12.32
N MET A 266 -16.04 -7.92 -11.22
CA MET A 266 -15.85 -7.35 -9.89
C MET A 266 -14.37 -7.38 -9.46
N LEU A 267 -13.68 -8.51 -9.67
CA LEU A 267 -12.25 -8.62 -9.39
C LEU A 267 -11.40 -7.71 -10.30
N ALA A 268 -11.76 -7.59 -11.58
CA ALA A 268 -11.12 -6.67 -12.51
C ALA A 268 -11.29 -5.21 -12.08
N GLY A 269 -12.49 -4.84 -11.58
CA GLY A 269 -12.74 -3.53 -11.01
C GLY A 269 -11.85 -3.24 -9.80
N GLN A 270 -11.69 -4.18 -8.88
CA GLN A 270 -10.78 -4.04 -7.73
C GLN A 270 -9.32 -3.90 -8.17
N ALA A 271 -8.89 -4.68 -9.16
CA ALA A 271 -7.56 -4.55 -9.74
C ALA A 271 -7.33 -3.16 -10.32
N ALA A 272 -8.29 -2.65 -11.09
CA ALA A 272 -8.21 -1.32 -11.69
C ALA A 272 -8.08 -0.21 -10.64
N ILE A 273 -8.87 -0.29 -9.54
CA ILE A 273 -8.81 0.65 -8.41
C ILE A 273 -7.44 0.58 -7.72
N ALA A 274 -6.93 -0.63 -7.48
CA ALA A 274 -5.61 -0.81 -6.86
C ALA A 274 -4.49 -0.17 -7.67
N ILE A 275 -4.51 -0.38 -9.00
CA ILE A 275 -3.52 0.17 -9.91
C ILE A 275 -3.62 1.70 -9.97
N ASP A 276 -4.84 2.25 -10.10
CA ASP A 276 -5.07 3.70 -10.13
C ASP A 276 -4.57 4.38 -8.86
N ASN A 277 -4.90 3.82 -7.68
CA ASN A 277 -4.44 4.34 -6.39
C ASN A 277 -2.92 4.31 -6.27
N ALA A 278 -2.27 3.21 -6.64
CA ALA A 278 -0.81 3.09 -6.58
C ALA A 278 -0.12 4.07 -7.55
N THR A 279 -0.67 4.26 -8.74
CA THR A 279 -0.17 5.20 -9.75
C THR A 279 -0.31 6.64 -9.26
N LEU A 280 -1.47 7.02 -8.73
CA LEU A 280 -1.72 8.34 -8.16
C LEU A 280 -0.78 8.64 -7.00
N PHE A 281 -0.57 7.68 -6.10
CA PHE A 281 0.34 7.84 -4.97
C PHE A 281 1.80 8.04 -5.44
N SER A 282 2.25 7.22 -6.38
CA SER A 282 3.61 7.35 -6.96
C SER A 282 3.81 8.70 -7.65
N ASN A 283 2.83 9.16 -8.43
CA ASN A 283 2.87 10.46 -9.10
C ASN A 283 2.89 11.63 -8.10
N LEU A 284 2.10 11.53 -7.03
CA LEU A 284 2.09 12.53 -5.96
C LEU A 284 3.45 12.62 -5.25
N GLN A 285 4.05 11.46 -4.93
CA GLN A 285 5.39 11.42 -4.32
C GLN A 285 6.44 12.04 -5.24
N ARG A 286 6.45 11.67 -6.54
CA ARG A 286 7.36 12.23 -7.54
C ARG A 286 7.20 13.75 -7.63
N SER A 287 5.97 14.23 -7.78
CA SER A 287 5.69 15.66 -7.87
C SER A 287 6.14 16.43 -6.62
N ASN A 288 5.94 15.84 -5.43
CA ASN A 288 6.39 16.46 -4.18
C ASN A 288 7.92 16.58 -4.10
N ILE A 289 8.65 15.54 -4.54
CA ILE A 289 10.11 15.55 -4.62
C ILE A 289 10.58 16.60 -5.63
N GLU A 290 9.98 16.67 -6.82
CA GLU A 290 10.32 17.62 -7.87
C GLU A 290 10.09 19.06 -7.41
N ILE A 291 8.95 19.35 -6.77
CA ILE A 291 8.63 20.67 -6.21
C ILE A 291 9.65 21.06 -5.14
N THR A 292 9.95 20.13 -4.20
CA THR A 292 10.92 20.39 -3.14
C THR A 292 12.31 20.69 -3.71
N SER A 293 12.74 19.91 -4.69
CA SER A 293 14.04 20.11 -5.36
C SER A 293 14.09 21.42 -6.12
N ALA A 294 13.01 21.83 -6.79
CA ALA A 294 12.92 23.10 -7.49
C ALA A 294 13.00 24.29 -6.53
N TYR A 295 12.33 24.20 -5.37
CA TYR A 295 12.46 25.24 -4.34
C TYR A 295 13.87 25.34 -3.78
N ASP A 296 14.51 24.22 -3.46
CA ASP A 296 15.88 24.22 -2.93
C ASP A 296 16.87 24.76 -3.97
N ALA A 297 16.73 24.41 -5.25
CA ALA A 297 17.54 24.98 -6.32
C ALA A 297 17.34 26.50 -6.48
N THR A 298 16.13 27.00 -6.27
CA THR A 298 15.83 28.44 -6.29
C THR A 298 16.50 29.15 -5.12
N ILE A 299 16.46 28.58 -3.91
CA ILE A 299 17.12 29.11 -2.72
C ILE A 299 18.64 29.19 -2.93
N ASP A 300 19.24 28.11 -3.45
CA ASP A 300 20.67 28.07 -3.78
C ASP A 300 21.03 29.09 -4.88
N GLY A 301 20.10 29.36 -5.82
CA GLY A 301 20.23 30.39 -6.83
C GLY A 301 20.24 31.81 -6.23
N TRP A 302 19.33 32.10 -5.29
CA TRP A 302 19.29 33.39 -4.59
C TRP A 302 20.55 33.63 -3.75
N SER A 303 21.03 32.61 -3.03
CA SER A 303 22.28 32.70 -2.28
C SER A 303 23.46 33.03 -3.18
N ARG A 304 23.63 32.31 -4.32
CA ARG A 304 24.69 32.59 -5.28
C ARG A 304 24.58 33.99 -5.87
N ALA A 305 23.37 34.46 -6.17
CA ALA A 305 23.19 35.83 -6.69
C ALA A 305 23.61 36.89 -5.66
N LEU A 306 23.36 36.62 -4.36
CA LEU A 306 23.84 37.50 -3.29
C LEU A 306 25.35 37.42 -3.14
N ASP A 307 25.97 36.23 -3.12
CA ASP A 307 27.44 36.07 -3.02
C ASP A 307 28.16 36.78 -4.17
N MET A 308 27.56 36.78 -5.39
CA MET A 308 28.10 37.56 -6.52
C MET A 308 28.01 39.10 -6.31
N ARG A 309 27.03 39.56 -5.53
CA ARG A 309 26.79 40.97 -5.27
C ARG A 309 27.62 41.51 -4.10
N ASP A 310 27.71 40.79 -2.98
CA ASP A 310 28.38 41.31 -1.77
C ASP A 310 29.89 41.01 -1.70
N HIS A 311 30.41 40.25 -2.71
CA HIS A 311 31.81 39.85 -2.77
C HIS A 311 32.32 39.11 -1.55
N GLU A 312 31.45 38.33 -0.91
CA GLU A 312 31.83 37.48 0.20
C GLU A 312 32.81 36.38 -0.23
N THR A 313 33.56 35.81 0.72
CA THR A 313 34.56 34.77 0.40
C THR A 313 33.91 33.56 -0.26
N GLU A 314 34.51 33.15 -1.39
CA GLU A 314 33.98 32.02 -2.19
C GLU A 314 33.68 30.80 -1.31
N GLY A 315 32.44 30.28 -1.39
CA GLY A 315 31.99 29.13 -0.66
C GLY A 315 31.68 29.32 0.85
N HIS A 316 31.68 30.55 1.36
CA HIS A 316 31.34 30.87 2.74
C HIS A 316 29.96 30.26 3.11
N THR A 317 28.92 30.66 2.37
CA THR A 317 27.55 30.19 2.62
C THR A 317 27.46 28.66 2.66
N GLN A 318 28.17 27.95 1.80
CA GLN A 318 28.16 26.48 1.78
C GLN A 318 28.87 25.91 3.01
N ARG A 319 30.04 26.48 3.42
CA ARG A 319 30.77 26.01 4.61
C ARG A 319 29.99 26.22 5.88
N VAL A 320 29.41 27.42 6.09
CA VAL A 320 28.62 27.71 7.32
C VAL A 320 27.35 26.86 7.37
N THR A 321 26.69 26.65 6.25
CA THR A 321 25.52 25.77 6.18
C THR A 321 25.87 24.33 6.58
N GLU A 322 26.94 23.77 6.04
CA GLU A 322 27.36 22.41 6.35
C GLU A 322 27.78 22.25 7.82
N MET A 323 28.56 23.20 8.35
CA MET A 323 28.97 23.17 9.76
C MET A 323 27.77 23.31 10.68
N THR A 324 26.82 24.19 10.38
CA THR A 324 25.60 24.37 11.18
C THR A 324 24.77 23.10 11.20
N LEU A 325 24.62 22.41 10.08
CA LEU A 325 23.90 21.13 10.01
C LEU A 325 24.60 20.01 10.80
N ARG A 326 25.94 19.97 10.79
CA ARG A 326 26.69 19.00 11.59
C ARG A 326 26.48 19.25 13.08
N LEU A 327 26.58 20.52 13.51
CA LEU A 327 26.35 20.93 14.89
C LEU A 327 24.92 20.62 15.32
N ALA A 328 23.93 20.89 14.47
CA ALA A 328 22.52 20.59 14.70
C ALA A 328 22.26 19.08 14.89
N ARG A 329 22.94 18.22 14.11
CA ARG A 329 22.85 16.78 14.28
C ARG A 329 23.48 16.29 15.58
N LEU A 330 24.62 16.88 15.97
CA LEU A 330 25.31 16.52 17.21
C LEU A 330 24.46 16.78 18.46
N ILE A 331 23.69 17.86 18.46
CA ILE A 331 22.75 18.19 19.55
C ILE A 331 21.35 17.60 19.33
N GLU A 332 21.24 16.60 18.48
CA GLU A 332 20.04 15.78 18.25
C GLU A 332 18.79 16.55 17.78
N ILE A 333 18.96 17.63 17.00
CA ILE A 333 17.81 18.31 16.39
C ILE A 333 17.06 17.36 15.46
N PRO A 334 15.72 17.31 15.53
CA PRO A 334 14.90 16.43 14.71
C PRO A 334 15.19 16.60 13.21
N LYS A 335 15.23 15.49 12.46
CA LYS A 335 15.49 15.48 11.00
C LYS A 335 14.56 16.40 10.21
N SER A 336 13.30 16.53 10.64
CA SER A 336 12.32 17.44 10.04
C SER A 336 12.72 18.91 10.12
N SER A 337 13.45 19.31 11.16
CA SER A 337 13.90 20.68 11.36
C SER A 337 15.20 20.99 10.62
N LEU A 338 16.02 19.98 10.29
CA LEU A 338 17.31 20.18 9.62
C LEU A 338 17.17 20.85 8.24
N ILE A 339 16.07 20.59 7.51
CA ILE A 339 15.81 21.23 6.22
C ILE A 339 15.60 22.74 6.36
N HIS A 340 14.93 23.17 7.43
CA HIS A 340 14.69 24.58 7.72
C HIS A 340 15.97 25.29 8.15
N ILE A 341 16.80 24.62 8.96
CA ILE A 341 18.12 25.11 9.35
C ILE A 341 19.00 25.28 8.11
N ARG A 342 19.03 24.31 7.20
CA ARG A 342 19.76 24.40 5.95
C ARG A 342 19.35 25.63 5.14
N ARG A 343 18.03 25.78 4.90
CA ARG A 343 17.49 26.91 4.12
C ARG A 343 17.78 28.24 4.79
N GLY A 344 17.63 28.31 6.12
CA GLY A 344 17.93 29.51 6.90
C GLY A 344 19.40 29.88 6.83
N ALA A 345 20.31 28.93 7.00
CA ALA A 345 21.75 29.16 6.88
C ALA A 345 22.16 29.60 5.46
N THR A 346 21.56 28.96 4.43
CA THR A 346 21.81 29.35 3.02
C THR A 346 21.33 30.76 2.72
N LEU A 347 20.28 31.25 3.40
CA LEU A 347 19.68 32.58 3.16
C LEU A 347 20.00 33.58 4.27
N HIS A 348 20.98 33.29 5.17
CA HIS A 348 21.21 34.12 6.36
C HIS A 348 21.35 35.63 6.01
N ASP A 349 22.03 35.92 4.97
CA ASP A 349 22.37 37.28 4.52
C ASP A 349 21.47 37.84 3.42
N ILE A 350 20.38 37.13 3.02
CA ILE A 350 19.51 37.53 1.89
C ILE A 350 19.01 39.00 2.01
N GLY A 351 18.89 39.52 3.22
CA GLY A 351 18.48 40.88 3.48
C GLY A 351 19.50 41.94 3.03
N LYS A 352 20.76 41.59 2.77
CA LYS A 352 21.76 42.48 2.16
C LYS A 352 21.32 42.95 0.77
N MET A 353 20.38 42.27 0.12
CA MET A 353 19.74 42.76 -1.09
C MET A 353 19.07 44.14 -0.94
N GLY A 354 18.67 44.52 0.27
CA GLY A 354 18.10 45.82 0.60
C GLY A 354 19.13 46.89 0.95
N ILE A 355 20.42 46.53 1.07
CA ILE A 355 21.48 47.46 1.44
C ILE A 355 22.00 48.20 0.18
N PRO A 356 22.12 49.54 0.19
CA PRO A 356 22.68 50.30 -0.94
C PRO A 356 24.12 49.91 -1.26
N ASP A 357 24.48 49.82 -2.55
CA ASP A 357 25.83 49.42 -3.01
C ASP A 357 26.95 50.31 -2.45
N ARG A 358 26.70 51.61 -2.28
CA ARG A 358 27.67 52.55 -1.68
C ARG A 358 28.08 52.17 -0.25
N ILE A 359 27.23 51.42 0.46
CA ILE A 359 27.49 50.92 1.83
C ILE A 359 28.05 49.50 1.76
N LEU A 360 27.41 48.63 0.98
CA LEU A 360 27.79 47.24 0.84
C LEU A 360 29.22 47.07 0.30
N HIS A 361 29.60 47.87 -0.71
CA HIS A 361 30.92 47.83 -1.37
C HIS A 361 31.89 48.95 -0.95
N LYS A 362 31.63 49.57 0.21
CA LYS A 362 32.49 50.66 0.65
C LYS A 362 33.92 50.17 0.89
N PRO A 363 34.92 50.76 0.24
CA PRO A 363 36.33 50.46 0.46
C PRO A 363 36.80 51.11 1.78
N GLY A 364 36.58 50.45 2.91
CA GLY A 364 36.97 50.93 4.23
C GLY A 364 35.89 50.77 5.30
N PRO A 365 36.15 51.24 6.52
CA PRO A 365 35.21 51.11 7.63
C PRO A 365 33.93 51.92 7.40
N LEU A 366 32.78 51.36 7.80
CA LEU A 366 31.48 52.03 7.79
C LEU A 366 31.45 53.11 8.88
N THR A 367 30.78 54.22 8.57
CA THR A 367 30.45 55.25 9.57
C THR A 367 29.34 54.74 10.49
N PRO A 368 29.10 55.40 11.66
CA PRO A 368 28.00 55.03 12.54
C PRO A 368 26.63 54.97 11.81
N ASP A 369 26.32 55.95 10.98
CA ASP A 369 25.07 56.04 10.21
C ASP A 369 24.97 54.92 9.17
N GLU A 370 26.06 54.55 8.51
CA GLU A 370 26.13 53.45 7.55
C GLU A 370 25.97 52.09 8.25
N TRP A 371 26.51 51.97 9.50
CA TRP A 371 26.30 50.79 10.33
C TRP A 371 24.84 50.63 10.72
N GLU A 372 24.12 51.71 11.01
CA GLU A 372 22.67 51.63 11.29
C GLU A 372 21.90 51.05 10.13
N ILE A 373 22.27 51.42 8.87
CA ILE A 373 21.69 50.89 7.66
C ILE A 373 22.09 49.40 7.47
N MET A 374 23.36 49.07 7.64
CA MET A 374 23.87 47.72 7.49
C MET A 374 23.17 46.77 8.46
N ARG A 375 22.94 47.18 9.71
CA ARG A 375 22.22 46.38 10.76
C ARG A 375 20.76 46.12 10.43
N GLN A 376 20.20 46.71 9.40
CA GLN A 376 18.80 46.43 8.97
C GLN A 376 18.65 45.17 8.13
N HIS A 377 19.75 44.57 7.61
CA HIS A 377 19.62 43.41 6.74
C HIS A 377 18.89 42.22 7.39
N PRO A 378 18.99 41.91 8.71
CA PRO A 378 18.17 40.83 9.30
C PRO A 378 16.67 41.17 9.29
N GLN A 379 16.32 42.46 9.45
CA GLN A 379 14.92 42.89 9.35
C GLN A 379 14.41 42.80 7.91
N TYR A 380 15.23 43.16 6.91
CA TYR A 380 14.92 43.00 5.48
C TYR A 380 14.75 41.50 5.13
N ALA A 381 15.62 40.64 5.65
CA ALA A 381 15.47 39.19 5.49
C ALA A 381 14.16 38.69 6.07
N CYS A 382 13.81 39.13 7.27
CA CYS A 382 12.52 38.80 7.92
C CYS A 382 11.32 39.25 7.06
N ALA A 383 11.34 40.50 6.58
CA ALA A 383 10.28 41.04 5.75
C ALA A 383 10.13 40.28 4.41
N LEU A 384 11.26 39.89 3.81
CA LEU A 384 11.30 39.13 2.55
C LEU A 384 10.77 37.68 2.73
N LEU A 385 11.18 37.00 3.80
CA LEU A 385 10.92 35.57 3.96
C LEU A 385 9.57 35.27 4.66
N SER A 386 9.06 36.18 5.51
CA SER A 386 7.83 35.95 6.28
C SER A 386 6.57 35.69 5.43
N PRO A 387 6.37 36.34 4.25
CA PRO A 387 5.21 36.07 3.39
C PRO A 387 5.25 34.70 2.70
N ILE A 388 6.44 34.06 2.64
CA ILE A 388 6.64 32.80 1.94
C ILE A 388 6.43 31.66 2.93
N ASP A 389 5.25 31.02 2.90
CA ASP A 389 4.89 29.96 3.83
C ASP A 389 5.92 28.84 3.93
N TYR A 390 6.49 28.43 2.79
CA TYR A 390 7.51 27.41 2.69
C TYR A 390 8.84 27.75 3.40
N LEU A 391 9.18 29.06 3.50
CA LEU A 391 10.40 29.57 4.13
C LEU A 391 10.17 30.10 5.55
N ARG A 392 8.91 30.23 5.97
CA ARG A 392 8.59 30.76 7.31
C ARG A 392 9.32 30.03 8.46
N PRO A 393 9.45 28.68 8.46
CA PRO A 393 10.22 27.98 9.49
C PRO A 393 11.75 28.21 9.39
N ALA A 394 12.25 28.62 8.23
CA ALA A 394 13.68 28.84 7.98
C ALA A 394 14.17 30.25 8.35
N LYS A 395 13.26 31.19 8.61
CA LYS A 395 13.58 32.61 8.82
C LYS A 395 14.35 32.90 10.12
N GLU A 396 14.35 31.98 11.08
CA GLU A 396 14.97 32.21 12.41
C GLU A 396 16.46 32.57 12.30
N ILE A 397 17.20 31.93 11.41
CA ILE A 397 18.61 32.26 11.17
C ILE A 397 18.74 33.62 10.50
N PRO A 398 18.14 33.90 9.32
CA PRO A 398 18.24 35.20 8.68
C PRO A 398 17.81 36.39 9.56
N CYS A 399 16.79 36.20 10.41
CA CYS A 399 16.28 37.26 11.25
C CYS A 399 17.14 37.55 12.49
N PHE A 400 17.81 36.53 13.04
CA PHE A 400 18.37 36.61 14.38
C PHE A 400 19.83 36.17 14.49
N HIS A 401 20.55 35.89 13.42
CA HIS A 401 21.93 35.39 13.47
C HIS A 401 22.94 36.41 14.04
N HIS A 402 22.58 37.67 14.15
CA HIS A 402 23.37 38.73 14.78
C HIS A 402 22.93 39.04 16.22
N GLU A 403 21.96 38.32 16.77
CA GLU A 403 21.67 38.40 18.18
C GLU A 403 22.83 37.81 19.03
N ARG A 404 23.03 38.32 20.20
CA ARG A 404 24.10 37.91 21.11
C ARG A 404 23.53 37.41 22.42
N TRP A 405 24.18 36.45 23.02
CA TRP A 405 23.69 35.79 24.23
C TRP A 405 23.43 36.76 25.38
N ASP A 406 24.26 37.80 25.53
CA ASP A 406 24.13 38.82 26.54
C ASP A 406 23.04 39.89 26.28
N GLY A 407 22.43 39.87 25.07
CA GLY A 407 21.43 40.84 24.62
C GLY A 407 22.01 42.09 23.95
N SER A 408 23.33 42.16 23.74
CA SER A 408 23.97 43.29 23.07
C SER A 408 23.89 43.22 21.52
N GLY A 409 23.20 42.20 21.00
CA GLY A 409 23.01 41.95 19.56
C GLY A 409 21.94 42.82 18.90
N TYR A 410 21.66 42.52 17.65
CA TYR A 410 20.60 43.16 16.86
C TYR A 410 19.90 42.13 15.96
N PRO A 411 18.69 42.37 15.46
CA PRO A 411 17.95 43.66 15.46
C PRO A 411 17.03 43.85 16.68
N SER A 412 16.76 42.82 17.49
CA SER A 412 15.73 42.86 18.56
C SER A 412 16.34 42.97 19.98
N GLY A 413 17.63 42.68 20.12
CA GLY A 413 18.30 42.62 21.42
C GLY A 413 17.83 41.46 22.28
N LEU A 414 17.53 40.33 21.67
CA LEU A 414 17.13 39.08 22.35
C LEU A 414 18.28 38.57 23.23
N LYS A 415 17.94 37.98 24.39
CA LYS A 415 18.93 37.50 25.34
C LYS A 415 18.75 36.05 25.71
N GLY A 416 19.86 35.33 25.80
CA GLY A 416 19.86 33.95 26.25
C GLY A 416 19.00 33.04 25.36
N GLU A 417 18.10 32.28 25.97
CA GLU A 417 17.23 31.34 25.28
C GLU A 417 16.07 31.99 24.50
N ASP A 418 15.82 33.29 24.68
CA ASP A 418 14.87 34.02 23.82
C ASP A 418 15.36 34.09 22.38
N ILE A 419 16.67 33.93 22.12
CA ILE A 419 17.22 33.78 20.79
C ILE A 419 16.87 32.40 20.26
N PRO A 420 16.22 32.26 19.07
CA PRO A 420 15.90 30.97 18.48
C PRO A 420 17.13 30.06 18.39
N LEU A 421 16.98 28.79 18.75
CA LEU A 421 18.08 27.83 18.75
C LEU A 421 18.84 27.75 17.40
N PRO A 422 18.18 27.74 16.22
CA PRO A 422 18.89 27.77 14.94
C PRO A 422 19.79 28.99 14.76
N ALA A 423 19.39 30.16 15.25
CA ALA A 423 20.20 31.38 15.19
C ALA A 423 21.41 31.30 16.14
N ARG A 424 21.23 30.73 17.35
CA ARG A 424 22.36 30.50 18.29
C ARG A 424 23.41 29.54 17.72
N LEU A 425 22.96 28.45 17.04
CA LEU A 425 23.85 27.53 16.34
C LEU A 425 24.64 28.20 15.24
N PHE A 426 23.94 28.96 14.39
CA PHE A 426 24.52 29.60 13.24
C PHE A 426 25.55 30.67 13.63
N ALA A 427 25.26 31.48 14.65
CA ALA A 427 26.13 32.57 15.10
C ALA A 427 27.55 32.09 15.47
N VAL A 428 27.70 30.95 16.12
CA VAL A 428 29.01 30.38 16.46
C VAL A 428 29.75 29.94 15.20
N VAL A 429 29.06 29.30 14.28
CA VAL A 429 29.61 28.78 13.03
C VAL A 429 30.04 29.91 12.10
N ASP A 430 29.19 30.92 11.95
CA ASP A 430 29.45 32.08 11.11
C ASP A 430 30.70 32.84 11.56
N VAL A 431 30.80 33.17 12.84
CA VAL A 431 31.98 33.83 13.40
C VAL A 431 33.23 32.95 13.27
N TYR A 432 33.13 31.64 13.44
CA TYR A 432 34.26 30.73 13.25
C TYR A 432 34.76 30.75 11.81
N ASP A 433 33.87 30.63 10.80
CA ASP A 433 34.23 30.71 9.38
C ASP A 433 34.80 32.07 9.06
N ALA A 434 34.19 33.16 9.55
CA ALA A 434 34.69 34.52 9.37
C ALA A 434 36.11 34.73 9.95
N LEU A 435 36.43 34.09 11.06
CA LEU A 435 37.78 34.19 11.67
C LEU A 435 38.82 33.36 10.92
N THR A 436 38.44 32.19 10.42
CA THR A 436 39.35 31.19 9.79
C THR A 436 39.44 31.31 8.27
N SER A 437 38.73 32.26 7.65
CA SER A 437 38.80 32.55 6.21
C SER A 437 39.54 33.86 5.95
N ASP A 438 40.30 33.96 4.83
CA ASP A 438 40.91 35.19 4.37
C ASP A 438 39.84 36.19 3.92
N ARG A 439 39.95 37.42 4.36
CA ARG A 439 39.10 38.55 3.93
C ARG A 439 39.96 39.64 3.28
N PRO A 440 39.44 40.46 2.37
CA PRO A 440 40.23 41.47 1.64
C PRO A 440 41.10 42.36 2.51
N TYR A 441 40.73 42.52 3.78
CA TYR A 441 41.40 43.42 4.72
C TYR A 441 42.05 42.70 5.91
N ARG A 442 41.99 41.34 6.00
CA ARG A 442 42.48 40.57 7.13
C ARG A 442 42.80 39.13 6.74
N SER A 443 44.01 38.68 7.04
CA SER A 443 44.39 37.26 6.93
C SER A 443 43.64 36.41 7.91
N ALA A 444 43.42 35.12 7.54
CA ALA A 444 42.78 34.13 8.39
C ALA A 444 43.56 33.94 9.73
N TRP A 445 42.81 33.76 10.80
CA TRP A 445 43.39 33.32 12.06
C TRP A 445 43.75 31.86 12.00
N SER A 446 44.68 31.41 12.87
CA SER A 446 44.88 29.99 13.08
C SER A 446 43.62 29.41 13.71
N LYS A 447 43.32 28.15 13.37
CA LYS A 447 42.16 27.45 13.94
C LYS A 447 42.13 27.51 15.48
N GLN A 448 43.29 27.30 16.09
CA GLN A 448 43.41 27.33 17.57
C GLN A 448 43.08 28.72 18.15
N ALA A 449 43.52 29.77 17.51
CA ALA A 449 43.21 31.14 17.94
C ALA A 449 41.72 31.44 17.82
N ALA A 450 41.06 31.00 16.74
CA ALA A 450 39.63 31.14 16.55
C ALA A 450 38.81 30.33 17.60
N LEU A 451 39.24 29.11 17.90
CA LEU A 451 38.57 28.27 18.93
C LEU A 451 38.72 28.86 20.31
N ASN A 452 39.89 29.39 20.68
CA ASN A 452 40.09 30.05 21.95
C ASN A 452 39.20 31.28 22.07
N TYR A 453 39.12 32.13 21.03
CA TYR A 453 38.20 33.27 20.98
C TYR A 453 36.73 32.85 21.21
N ILE A 454 36.27 31.86 20.50
CA ILE A 454 34.89 31.38 20.63
C ILE A 454 34.63 30.88 22.06
N GLN A 455 35.59 30.20 22.66
CA GLN A 455 35.49 29.71 24.06
C GLN A 455 35.44 30.89 25.04
N GLU A 456 36.25 31.93 24.87
CA GLU A 456 36.26 33.13 25.71
C GLU A 456 34.96 33.95 25.57
N GLN A 457 34.28 33.87 24.43
CA GLN A 457 33.03 34.58 24.18
C GLN A 457 31.78 33.77 24.59
N ALA A 458 31.94 32.60 25.19
CA ALA A 458 30.81 31.82 25.71
C ALA A 458 30.14 32.59 26.89
N GLY A 459 28.82 32.71 26.83
CA GLY A 459 28.02 33.48 27.81
C GLY A 459 28.00 35.01 27.53
N ILE A 460 28.76 35.51 26.55
CA ILE A 460 28.77 36.89 26.10
C ILE A 460 28.13 36.97 24.71
N LEU A 461 28.84 36.53 23.71
CA LEU A 461 28.34 36.51 22.33
C LEU A 461 27.51 35.26 22.04
N PHE A 462 27.94 34.13 22.58
CA PHE A 462 27.43 32.81 22.22
C PHE A 462 26.83 32.05 23.40
N ASP A 463 25.89 31.17 23.05
CA ASP A 463 25.32 30.19 24.00
C ASP A 463 26.43 29.24 24.49
N PRO A 464 26.70 29.16 25.82
CA PRO A 464 27.73 28.28 26.37
C PRO A 464 27.56 26.81 26.02
N ALA A 465 26.32 26.30 25.93
CA ALA A 465 26.02 24.91 25.59
C ALA A 465 26.37 24.66 24.13
N ILE A 466 26.04 25.58 23.22
CA ILE A 466 26.36 25.49 21.81
C ILE A 466 27.88 25.58 21.56
N VAL A 467 28.57 26.48 22.29
CA VAL A 467 30.03 26.55 22.22
C VAL A 467 30.68 25.22 22.61
N SER A 468 30.22 24.61 23.73
CA SER A 468 30.74 23.31 24.17
C SER A 468 30.57 22.23 23.08
N ALA A 469 29.37 22.10 22.50
CA ALA A 469 29.08 21.16 21.43
C ALA A 469 29.89 21.44 20.15
N PHE A 470 30.08 22.72 19.80
CA PHE A 470 30.89 23.11 18.65
C PHE A 470 32.36 22.74 18.81
N LEU A 471 32.96 22.99 19.98
CA LEU A 471 34.34 22.61 20.26
C LEU A 471 34.54 21.09 20.22
N GLU A 472 33.58 20.32 20.72
CA GLU A 472 33.57 18.87 20.63
C GLU A 472 33.51 18.39 19.18
N MET A 473 32.61 18.98 18.36
CA MET A 473 32.48 18.67 16.94
C MET A 473 33.79 18.88 16.14
N ILE A 474 34.49 19.99 16.42
CA ILE A 474 35.75 20.29 15.73
C ILE A 474 36.86 19.31 16.15
N LYS A 475 36.99 19.01 17.46
CA LYS A 475 37.95 18.03 17.98
C LYS A 475 37.74 16.62 17.40
N ALA A 476 36.50 16.17 17.30
CA ALA A 476 36.17 14.86 16.70
C ALA A 476 36.58 14.77 15.23
N LYS A 477 36.47 15.85 14.46
CA LYS A 477 36.89 15.92 13.06
C LYS A 477 38.42 15.80 12.90
N GLU A 478 39.20 16.40 13.80
CA GLU A 478 40.67 16.31 13.77
C GLU A 478 41.14 14.90 14.05
N LEU A 479 40.52 14.18 15.01
CA LEU A 479 40.82 12.78 15.30
C LEU A 479 40.53 11.85 14.11
N THR A 480 39.47 12.12 13.35
CA THR A 480 39.08 11.30 12.19
C THR A 480 40.04 11.50 10.98
N ILE A 481 40.58 12.70 10.80
CA ILE A 481 41.55 13.01 9.73
C ILE A 481 42.90 12.39 10.04
N ASP A 482 43.36 12.43 11.29
CA ASP A 482 44.60 11.84 11.73
C ASP A 482 44.61 10.29 11.58
N TYR A 483 43.48 9.65 11.87
CA TYR A 483 43.27 8.21 11.67
C TYR A 483 43.30 7.78 10.18
N SER A 484 42.73 8.61 9.30
CA SER A 484 42.75 8.31 7.85
C SER A 484 44.07 8.56 7.18
N GLN A 485 44.89 9.47 7.70
CA GLN A 485 46.26 9.68 7.23
C GLN A 485 47.23 8.62 7.74
N SER A 486 47.01 8.07 8.94
CA SER A 486 47.83 6.97 9.48
C SER A 486 47.57 5.62 8.80
N LEU A 487 46.38 5.40 8.21
CA LEU A 487 46.05 4.19 7.43
C LEU A 487 46.53 4.21 5.97
N ASN A 488 46.98 5.35 5.46
CA ASN A 488 47.55 5.46 4.11
C ASN A 488 49.11 5.41 4.09
N LEU A 489 49.73 5.06 5.21
CA LEU A 489 51.18 4.94 5.37
C LEU A 489 51.66 3.50 5.70
N GLU A 490 50.77 2.50 5.58
CA GLU A 490 51.07 1.09 5.52
C GLU A 490 50.61 0.50 4.16
#